data_75bd02ff202c18f0679fbffd312d7026
#
_entry.id   75bd02ff202c18f0679fbffd312d7026
#
_cell.length_a   1.000
_cell.length_b   1.000
_cell.length_c   1.000
_cell.angle_alpha   90.00
_cell.angle_beta   90.00
_cell.angle_gamma   90.00
#
_symmetry.space_group_name_H-M   'P 1'
#
loop_
_entity.id
_entity.type
_entity.pdbx_description
1 polymer ?
#
loop_
_entity_poly.entity_id
_entity_poly.type
_entity_poly.pdbx_seq_one_letter_code
_entity_poly.pdbx_strand_id
1 'polypeptide(L)'
;PKHGEVGEETKDIRIPIPERDVEISVIAENRFSASDPATVGIRWRGTSQKNEFTIKPKLYVLAIGVSQYANKDLALGFAAKDAQDFAAALKSQQGGLYREVTTKVLTNEKASRDEISDGLDWITKETTSKDVAMVFLAGHGVNDPHGIYYFLPVNADPEKLKRTSVSFSDIKNTVASLAGKALFFVDTCHSGNVMGTRRGITDITRVVNELTSAENGVVVFAASTGNQYSLEDPAWSNGAFTKALVEGINGKADYTGKGKISINMLDLYISERVKELTQGKQTPTTTKPQTIPDFPIALRQ
;
A
#
# COMPACT_ATOMS: atom_id res chain seq x y z
N PRO A 1 20.61 -11.65 -32.92
CA PRO A 1 19.35 -12.05 -32.29
C PRO A 1 18.26 -11.94 -33.36
N LYS A 2 17.69 -13.08 -33.74
CA LYS A 2 16.57 -13.11 -34.69
C LYS A 2 15.36 -12.55 -33.99
N HIS A 3 14.79 -11.47 -34.51
CA HIS A 3 13.44 -11.04 -34.16
C HIS A 3 12.49 -12.19 -34.50
N GLY A 4 11.85 -12.78 -33.45
CA GLY A 4 10.79 -13.76 -33.65
C GLY A 4 9.62 -13.04 -34.33
N GLU A 5 9.09 -13.61 -35.38
CA GLU A 5 7.83 -13.20 -35.98
C GLU A 5 6.75 -13.28 -34.88
N VAL A 6 6.16 -12.14 -34.55
CA VAL A 6 4.96 -12.08 -33.69
C VAL A 6 3.83 -12.61 -34.57
N GLY A 7 3.44 -13.87 -34.36
CA GLY A 7 2.25 -14.41 -35.02
C GLY A 7 1.01 -13.62 -34.54
N GLU A 8 0.22 -13.11 -35.49
CA GLU A 8 -1.10 -12.56 -35.17
C GLU A 8 -2.00 -13.69 -34.64
N GLU A 9 -2.23 -13.69 -33.34
CA GLU A 9 -3.20 -14.60 -32.73
C GLU A 9 -4.55 -13.91 -32.65
N THR A 10 -5.49 -14.38 -33.47
CA THR A 10 -6.88 -13.86 -33.48
C THR A 10 -7.76 -14.70 -32.58
N LYS A 11 -8.46 -14.06 -31.64
CA LYS A 11 -9.39 -14.71 -30.73
C LYS A 11 -10.77 -14.07 -30.80
N ASP A 12 -11.77 -14.89 -31.10
CA ASP A 12 -13.17 -14.45 -31.09
C ASP A 12 -13.73 -14.45 -29.67
N ILE A 13 -14.22 -13.28 -29.20
CA ILE A 13 -14.85 -13.12 -27.89
C ILE A 13 -16.29 -12.70 -28.12
N ARG A 14 -17.26 -13.47 -27.59
CA ARG A 14 -18.68 -13.11 -27.61
C ARG A 14 -19.06 -12.38 -26.36
N ILE A 15 -19.52 -11.14 -26.49
CA ILE A 15 -19.93 -10.27 -25.38
C ILE A 15 -21.42 -9.99 -25.53
N PRO A 16 -22.25 -10.29 -24.51
CA PRO A 16 -23.66 -9.89 -24.51
C PRO A 16 -23.76 -8.37 -24.42
N ILE A 17 -24.49 -7.76 -25.36
CA ILE A 17 -24.65 -6.30 -25.41
C ILE A 17 -26.04 -5.97 -24.86
N PRO A 18 -26.14 -5.13 -23.78
CA PRO A 18 -27.43 -4.69 -23.26
C PRO A 18 -28.11 -3.68 -24.18
N GLU A 19 -29.42 -3.51 -24.04
CA GLU A 19 -30.26 -2.57 -24.80
C GLU A 19 -30.02 -1.11 -24.41
N ARG A 20 -28.78 -0.64 -24.61
CA ARG A 20 -28.33 0.74 -24.37
C ARG A 20 -27.04 1.01 -25.14
N ASP A 21 -26.63 2.27 -25.24
CA ASP A 21 -25.32 2.61 -25.78
C ASP A 21 -24.23 1.92 -24.95
N VAL A 22 -23.29 1.29 -25.63
CA VAL A 22 -22.18 0.54 -25.00
C VAL A 22 -20.88 0.96 -25.66
N GLU A 23 -19.88 1.13 -24.84
CA GLU A 23 -18.51 1.26 -25.27
C GLU A 23 -17.75 0.00 -24.84
N ILE A 24 -17.17 -0.69 -25.81
CA ILE A 24 -16.37 -1.90 -25.56
C ILE A 24 -14.92 -1.51 -25.69
N SER A 25 -14.17 -1.71 -24.63
CA SER A 25 -12.73 -1.48 -24.63
C SER A 25 -11.97 -2.78 -24.39
N VAL A 26 -10.97 -3.04 -25.21
CA VAL A 26 -10.09 -4.20 -25.09
C VAL A 26 -8.71 -3.72 -24.70
N ILE A 27 -8.12 -4.35 -23.70
CA ILE A 27 -6.75 -4.13 -23.27
C ILE A 27 -6.00 -5.44 -23.36
N ALA A 28 -4.80 -5.41 -23.91
CA ALA A 28 -3.84 -6.50 -23.82
C ALA A 28 -2.95 -6.27 -22.60
N GLU A 29 -2.87 -7.26 -21.71
CA GLU A 29 -2.05 -7.20 -20.50
C GLU A 29 -1.05 -8.37 -20.46
N ASN A 30 0.16 -8.07 -20.04
CA ASN A 30 1.14 -9.07 -19.64
C ASN A 30 1.75 -8.67 -18.29
N ARG A 31 2.66 -9.47 -17.78
CA ARG A 31 3.30 -9.23 -16.47
C ARG A 31 4.13 -7.93 -16.39
N PHE A 32 4.40 -7.26 -17.49
CA PHE A 32 5.25 -6.06 -17.51
C PHE A 32 4.47 -4.79 -17.84
N SER A 33 3.37 -4.90 -18.60
CA SER A 33 2.68 -3.73 -19.15
C SER A 33 1.25 -4.07 -19.55
N ALA A 34 0.42 -3.03 -19.63
CA ALA A 34 -0.90 -3.08 -20.26
C ALA A 34 -0.89 -2.13 -21.47
N SER A 35 -1.55 -2.54 -22.56
CA SER A 35 -1.74 -1.69 -23.74
C SER A 35 -2.68 -0.52 -23.43
N ASP A 36 -2.66 0.50 -24.28
CA ASP A 36 -3.78 1.43 -24.34
C ASP A 36 -5.06 0.69 -24.80
N PRO A 37 -6.21 1.15 -24.32
CA PRO A 37 -7.49 0.54 -24.69
C PRO A 37 -7.76 0.72 -26.18
N ALA A 38 -8.07 -0.38 -26.88
CA ALA A 38 -8.74 -0.31 -28.17
C ALA A 38 -10.24 -0.24 -27.92
N THR A 39 -10.90 0.85 -28.30
CA THR A 39 -12.29 1.13 -27.94
C THR A 39 -13.20 1.21 -29.15
N VAL A 40 -14.37 0.56 -29.08
CA VAL A 40 -15.44 0.67 -30.06
C VAL A 40 -16.75 1.06 -29.38
N GLY A 41 -17.39 2.12 -29.85
CA GLY A 41 -18.69 2.57 -29.39
C GLY A 41 -19.82 1.94 -30.23
N ILE A 42 -20.77 1.25 -29.56
CA ILE A 42 -21.98 0.72 -30.17
C ILE A 42 -23.15 1.57 -29.68
N ARG A 43 -23.86 2.21 -30.59
CA ARG A 43 -25.00 3.05 -30.22
C ARG A 43 -26.30 2.26 -30.34
N TRP A 44 -27.06 2.25 -29.25
CA TRP A 44 -28.42 1.77 -29.23
C TRP A 44 -29.35 2.84 -29.84
N ARG A 45 -30.28 2.45 -30.72
CA ARG A 45 -31.20 3.41 -31.34
C ARG A 45 -32.36 3.85 -30.42
N GLY A 46 -32.30 3.57 -29.13
CA GLY A 46 -33.21 4.07 -28.10
C GLY A 46 -32.60 5.26 -27.35
N THR A 47 -33.35 5.88 -26.43
CA THR A 47 -32.86 7.03 -25.59
C THR A 47 -31.76 6.58 -24.65
N SER A 48 -30.52 7.12 -24.80
CA SER A 48 -29.37 6.73 -24.01
C SER A 48 -28.79 7.86 -23.14
N GLN A 49 -28.33 7.50 -21.94
CA GLN A 49 -27.38 8.31 -21.19
C GLN A 49 -25.95 7.91 -21.59
N LYS A 50 -25.13 8.90 -21.96
CA LYS A 50 -23.69 8.70 -22.19
C LYS A 50 -23.01 8.35 -20.87
N ASN A 51 -22.68 7.09 -20.67
CA ASN A 51 -21.70 6.67 -19.65
C ASN A 51 -20.36 6.44 -20.37
N GLU A 52 -19.38 7.29 -20.16
CA GLU A 52 -18.00 7.01 -20.56
C GLU A 52 -17.52 5.74 -19.85
N PHE A 53 -17.15 4.73 -20.63
CA PHE A 53 -16.60 3.50 -20.08
C PHE A 53 -15.12 3.73 -19.73
N THR A 54 -14.86 3.91 -18.44
CA THR A 54 -13.49 3.99 -17.93
C THR A 54 -13.10 2.64 -17.35
N ILE A 55 -12.03 2.05 -17.88
CA ILE A 55 -11.46 0.81 -17.33
C ILE A 55 -10.90 1.10 -15.96
N LYS A 56 -11.52 0.49 -14.94
CA LYS A 56 -11.04 0.60 -13.57
C LYS A 56 -9.68 -0.09 -13.42
N PRO A 57 -8.73 0.48 -12.67
CA PRO A 57 -7.45 -0.16 -12.38
C PRO A 57 -7.64 -1.44 -11.56
N LYS A 58 -6.64 -2.31 -11.53
CA LYS A 58 -6.47 -3.32 -10.49
C LYS A 58 -5.76 -2.69 -9.28
N LEU A 59 -5.95 -3.29 -8.13
CA LEU A 59 -5.21 -2.96 -6.91
C LEU A 59 -4.46 -4.20 -6.43
N TYR A 60 -3.15 -4.04 -6.24
CA TYR A 60 -2.30 -5.03 -5.60
C TYR A 60 -1.89 -4.53 -4.22
N VAL A 61 -2.08 -5.35 -3.20
CA VAL A 61 -1.80 -5.01 -1.80
C VAL A 61 -0.85 -6.04 -1.21
N LEU A 62 0.31 -5.58 -0.75
CA LEU A 62 1.21 -6.34 0.09
C LEU A 62 1.13 -5.78 1.50
N ALA A 63 0.55 -6.54 2.43
CA ALA A 63 0.42 -6.15 3.83
C ALA A 63 1.25 -7.06 4.72
N ILE A 64 2.20 -6.47 5.46
CA ILE A 64 3.14 -7.18 6.32
C ILE A 64 2.97 -6.70 7.75
N GLY A 65 2.76 -7.64 8.68
CA GLY A 65 2.57 -7.31 10.09
C GLY A 65 3.18 -8.35 11.03
N VAL A 66 4.10 -7.93 11.91
CA VAL A 66 4.77 -8.82 12.85
C VAL A 66 4.45 -8.42 14.28
N SER A 67 3.65 -9.23 14.96
CA SER A 67 3.34 -9.11 16.39
C SER A 67 4.11 -10.11 17.23
N GLN A 68 4.34 -11.31 16.69
CA GLN A 68 5.00 -12.40 17.41
C GLN A 68 6.39 -12.61 16.81
N TYR A 69 7.40 -12.26 17.56
CA TYR A 69 8.81 -12.44 17.19
C TYR A 69 9.38 -13.69 17.83
N ALA A 70 10.43 -14.27 17.22
CA ALA A 70 11.20 -15.36 17.83
C ALA A 70 11.78 -14.93 19.18
N ASN A 71 12.25 -13.69 19.29
CA ASN A 71 12.56 -13.05 20.57
C ASN A 71 11.28 -12.46 21.16
N LYS A 72 10.79 -13.04 22.26
CA LYS A 72 9.53 -12.64 22.92
C LYS A 72 9.55 -11.23 23.51
N ASP A 73 10.73 -10.67 23.79
CA ASP A 73 10.87 -9.29 24.27
C ASP A 73 10.49 -8.25 23.20
N LEU A 74 10.39 -8.68 21.94
CA LEU A 74 9.94 -7.88 20.82
C LEU A 74 8.42 -7.99 20.53
N ALA A 75 7.66 -8.70 21.34
CA ALA A 75 6.24 -8.91 21.07
C ALA A 75 5.49 -7.57 21.00
N LEU A 76 4.61 -7.44 19.99
CA LEU A 76 3.68 -6.32 19.78
C LEU A 76 2.24 -6.82 19.87
N GLY A 77 1.31 -5.92 20.24
CA GLY A 77 -0.09 -6.28 20.41
C GLY A 77 -0.84 -6.50 19.10
N PHE A 78 -0.68 -5.58 18.15
CA PHE A 78 -1.64 -5.48 17.05
C PHE A 78 -1.05 -5.46 15.65
N ALA A 79 0.26 -5.38 15.44
CA ALA A 79 0.88 -5.22 14.12
C ALA A 79 0.42 -6.28 13.07
N ALA A 80 0.28 -7.55 13.48
CA ALA A 80 -0.24 -8.59 12.60
C ALA A 80 -1.72 -8.37 12.22
N LYS A 81 -2.54 -7.94 13.20
CA LYS A 81 -3.94 -7.59 12.97
C LYS A 81 -4.09 -6.36 12.11
N ASP A 82 -3.23 -5.37 12.30
CA ASP A 82 -3.21 -4.14 11.51
C ASP A 82 -3.04 -4.44 10.02
N ALA A 83 -2.08 -5.32 9.67
CA ALA A 83 -1.90 -5.77 8.29
C ALA A 83 -3.13 -6.49 7.72
N GLN A 84 -3.80 -7.31 8.54
CA GLN A 84 -5.03 -8.00 8.14
C GLN A 84 -6.19 -7.03 7.91
N ASP A 85 -6.43 -6.10 8.83
CA ASP A 85 -7.52 -5.13 8.76
C ASP A 85 -7.34 -4.17 7.59
N PHE A 86 -6.12 -3.70 7.35
CA PHE A 86 -5.80 -2.88 6.19
C PHE A 86 -6.09 -3.61 4.86
N ALA A 87 -5.60 -4.85 4.73
CA ALA A 87 -5.86 -5.65 3.53
C ALA A 87 -7.36 -5.92 3.32
N ALA A 88 -8.11 -6.20 4.40
CA ALA A 88 -9.54 -6.42 4.35
C ALA A 88 -10.32 -5.18 3.92
N ALA A 89 -9.97 -3.99 4.46
CA ALA A 89 -10.58 -2.72 4.07
C ALA A 89 -10.36 -2.41 2.58
N LEU A 90 -9.19 -2.72 2.03
CA LEU A 90 -8.93 -2.53 0.61
C LEU A 90 -9.59 -3.62 -0.26
N LYS A 91 -9.67 -4.86 0.22
CA LYS A 91 -10.35 -5.95 -0.50
C LYS A 91 -11.83 -5.62 -0.76
N SER A 92 -12.47 -4.93 0.16
CA SER A 92 -13.87 -4.49 0.03
C SER A 92 -14.10 -3.47 -1.11
N GLN A 93 -13.03 -2.83 -1.62
CA GLN A 93 -13.10 -1.88 -2.75
C GLN A 93 -13.22 -2.56 -4.13
N GLN A 94 -13.19 -3.91 -4.16
CA GLN A 94 -13.33 -4.67 -5.41
C GLN A 94 -14.71 -4.48 -6.02
N GLY A 95 -14.75 -4.27 -7.33
CA GLY A 95 -15.99 -3.95 -8.06
C GLY A 95 -16.41 -2.47 -7.94
N GLY A 96 -15.92 -1.77 -6.91
CA GLY A 96 -16.11 -0.34 -6.68
C GLY A 96 -15.11 0.50 -7.48
N LEU A 97 -14.09 1.01 -6.79
CA LEU A 97 -13.01 1.79 -7.41
C LEU A 97 -12.11 0.91 -8.29
N TYR A 98 -11.85 -0.31 -7.87
CA TYR A 98 -10.97 -1.25 -8.55
C TYR A 98 -11.78 -2.39 -9.18
N ARG A 99 -11.44 -2.79 -10.42
CA ARG A 99 -12.05 -3.96 -11.07
C ARG A 99 -11.70 -5.27 -10.39
N GLU A 100 -10.49 -5.33 -9.81
CA GLU A 100 -9.95 -6.46 -9.08
C GLU A 100 -9.06 -5.96 -7.96
N VAL A 101 -9.09 -6.63 -6.81
CA VAL A 101 -8.18 -6.38 -5.69
C VAL A 101 -7.52 -7.70 -5.29
N THR A 102 -6.21 -7.78 -5.45
CA THR A 102 -5.41 -8.93 -5.04
C THR A 102 -4.55 -8.55 -3.83
N THR A 103 -4.70 -9.32 -2.75
CA THR A 103 -3.99 -9.07 -1.48
C THR A 103 -3.05 -10.20 -1.14
N LYS A 104 -1.81 -9.88 -0.77
CA LYS A 104 -0.86 -10.81 -0.14
C LYS A 104 -0.61 -10.31 1.28
N VAL A 105 -0.98 -11.12 2.28
CA VAL A 105 -0.88 -10.77 3.70
C VAL A 105 0.12 -11.70 4.37
N LEU A 106 1.19 -11.12 4.90
CA LEU A 106 2.28 -11.81 5.57
C LEU A 106 2.28 -11.42 7.04
N THR A 107 1.91 -12.35 7.93
CA THR A 107 1.83 -12.06 9.37
C THR A 107 2.57 -13.11 10.19
N ASN A 108 3.24 -12.66 11.26
CA ASN A 108 3.94 -13.54 12.20
C ASN A 108 4.84 -14.57 11.50
N GLU A 109 4.57 -15.87 11.65
CA GLU A 109 5.40 -16.97 11.08
C GLU A 109 5.54 -16.87 9.54
N LYS A 110 4.57 -16.25 8.86
CA LYS A 110 4.60 -15.99 7.40
C LYS A 110 5.34 -14.72 7.02
N ALA A 111 5.84 -13.97 7.99
CA ALA A 111 6.59 -12.73 7.76
C ALA A 111 8.09 -12.95 8.07
N SER A 112 8.68 -14.01 7.53
CA SER A 112 10.13 -14.21 7.50
C SER A 112 10.79 -13.26 6.49
N ARG A 113 12.10 -13.10 6.58
CA ARG A 113 12.86 -12.27 5.63
C ARG A 113 12.62 -12.71 4.18
N ASP A 114 12.68 -14.02 3.94
CA ASP A 114 12.54 -14.58 2.59
C ASP A 114 11.11 -14.41 2.06
N GLU A 115 10.09 -14.69 2.87
CA GLU A 115 8.69 -14.47 2.50
C GLU A 115 8.37 -12.99 2.21
N ILE A 116 9.00 -12.07 2.96
CA ILE A 116 8.87 -10.63 2.69
C ILE A 116 9.54 -10.28 1.36
N SER A 117 10.74 -10.81 1.08
CA SER A 117 11.42 -10.60 -0.21
C SER A 117 10.59 -11.15 -1.37
N ASP A 118 10.03 -12.34 -1.24
CA ASP A 118 9.12 -12.93 -2.23
C ASP A 118 7.83 -12.09 -2.40
N GLY A 119 7.38 -11.45 -1.33
CA GLY A 119 6.24 -10.51 -1.37
C GLY A 119 6.56 -9.24 -2.16
N LEU A 120 7.74 -8.69 -1.97
CA LEU A 120 8.24 -7.52 -2.69
C LEU A 120 8.43 -7.83 -4.18
N ASP A 121 8.99 -8.99 -4.51
CA ASP A 121 9.12 -9.46 -5.88
C ASP A 121 7.76 -9.69 -6.54
N TRP A 122 6.82 -10.28 -5.80
CA TRP A 122 5.45 -10.52 -6.27
C TRP A 122 4.77 -9.22 -6.67
N ILE A 123 4.73 -8.20 -5.80
CA ILE A 123 4.03 -6.95 -6.10
C ILE A 123 4.66 -6.22 -7.30
N THR A 124 5.98 -6.32 -7.47
CA THR A 124 6.69 -5.76 -8.62
C THR A 124 6.30 -6.47 -9.93
N LYS A 125 6.18 -7.80 -9.90
CA LYS A 125 5.84 -8.60 -11.08
C LYS A 125 4.39 -8.43 -11.52
N GLU A 126 3.47 -8.24 -10.57
CA GLU A 126 2.02 -8.17 -10.87
C GLU A 126 1.55 -6.78 -11.27
N THR A 127 2.20 -5.71 -10.75
CA THR A 127 1.74 -4.33 -10.96
C THR A 127 2.14 -3.82 -12.33
N THR A 128 1.15 -3.39 -13.12
CA THR A 128 1.37 -2.72 -14.42
C THR A 128 1.20 -1.20 -14.29
N SER A 129 1.57 -0.46 -15.32
CA SER A 129 1.44 1.01 -15.35
C SER A 129 -0.01 1.54 -15.24
N LYS A 130 -1.00 0.68 -15.43
CA LYS A 130 -2.42 1.03 -15.32
C LYS A 130 -3.01 0.71 -13.93
N ASP A 131 -2.23 0.10 -13.04
CA ASP A 131 -2.67 -0.41 -11.76
C ASP A 131 -2.29 0.51 -10.59
N VAL A 132 -2.78 0.15 -9.42
CA VAL A 132 -2.38 0.75 -8.14
C VAL A 132 -1.73 -0.33 -7.28
N ALA A 133 -0.62 -0.01 -6.66
CA ALA A 133 0.06 -0.87 -5.71
C ALA A 133 0.10 -0.20 -4.34
N MET A 134 -0.21 -0.95 -3.30
CA MET A 134 -0.14 -0.50 -1.91
C MET A 134 0.68 -1.47 -1.09
N VAL A 135 1.72 -0.97 -0.42
CA VAL A 135 2.55 -1.73 0.51
C VAL A 135 2.32 -1.19 1.90
N PHE A 136 2.04 -2.07 2.85
CA PHE A 136 1.83 -1.76 4.26
C PHE A 136 2.80 -2.54 5.12
N LEU A 137 3.47 -1.86 6.06
CA LEU A 137 4.37 -2.45 7.04
C LEU A 137 3.95 -2.06 8.45
N ALA A 138 3.73 -3.05 9.31
CA ALA A 138 3.54 -2.86 10.75
C ALA A 138 4.46 -3.80 11.54
N GLY A 139 5.18 -3.24 12.53
CA GLY A 139 6.14 -4.00 13.30
C GLY A 139 7.29 -3.16 13.83
N HIS A 140 8.41 -3.81 14.15
CA HIS A 140 9.61 -3.10 14.58
C HIS A 140 10.49 -2.65 13.42
N GLY A 141 10.97 -1.42 13.55
CA GLY A 141 12.05 -0.88 12.73
C GLY A 141 13.25 -0.48 13.58
N VAL A 142 14.45 -0.70 13.10
CA VAL A 142 15.69 -0.33 13.79
C VAL A 142 16.70 0.26 12.82
N ASN A 143 17.52 1.19 13.30
CA ASN A 143 18.69 1.67 12.57
C ASN A 143 19.94 0.92 13.04
N ASP A 144 20.81 0.56 12.10
CA ASP A 144 22.14 0.10 12.44
C ASP A 144 23.03 1.27 12.92
N PRO A 145 24.25 1.02 13.42
CA PRO A 145 25.18 2.09 13.85
C PRO A 145 25.55 3.10 12.75
N HIS A 146 25.32 2.77 11.48
CA HIS A 146 25.56 3.63 10.32
C HIS A 146 24.31 4.41 9.89
N GLY A 147 23.18 4.25 10.61
CA GLY A 147 21.91 4.91 10.31
C GLY A 147 21.11 4.25 9.18
N ILE A 148 21.44 3.01 8.82
CA ILE A 148 20.64 2.25 7.83
C ILE A 148 19.44 1.64 8.55
N TYR A 149 18.26 1.92 8.05
CA TYR A 149 17.00 1.39 8.59
C TYR A 149 16.74 -0.03 8.11
N TYR A 150 16.31 -0.88 9.06
CA TYR A 150 15.89 -2.25 8.83
C TYR A 150 14.51 -2.51 9.42
N PHE A 151 13.63 -3.16 8.67
CA PHE A 151 12.41 -3.76 9.19
C PHE A 151 12.73 -5.15 9.75
N LEU A 152 12.22 -5.46 10.95
CA LEU A 152 12.47 -6.73 11.63
C LEU A 152 11.39 -7.77 11.23
N PRO A 153 11.72 -8.82 10.49
CA PRO A 153 10.86 -9.98 10.28
C PRO A 153 10.76 -10.84 11.56
N VAL A 154 9.89 -11.85 11.52
CA VAL A 154 9.62 -12.72 12.68
C VAL A 154 10.88 -13.39 13.26
N ASN A 155 11.84 -13.72 12.41
CA ASN A 155 13.08 -14.41 12.74
C ASN A 155 14.30 -13.47 12.81
N ALA A 156 14.08 -12.17 12.99
CA ALA A 156 15.16 -11.19 13.09
C ALA A 156 16.06 -11.46 14.31
N ASP A 157 17.36 -11.35 14.08
CA ASP A 157 18.39 -11.30 15.12
C ASP A 157 18.94 -9.86 15.15
N PRO A 158 18.64 -9.06 16.19
CA PRO A 158 19.07 -7.67 16.26
C PRO A 158 20.59 -7.47 16.22
N GLU A 159 21.37 -8.50 16.58
CA GLU A 159 22.83 -8.45 16.48
C GLU A 159 23.35 -8.71 15.04
N LYS A 160 22.47 -9.25 14.17
CA LYS A 160 22.81 -9.64 12.80
C LYS A 160 21.87 -9.00 11.76
N LEU A 161 21.53 -7.72 11.93
CA LEU A 161 20.51 -7.02 11.12
C LEU A 161 20.69 -7.22 9.61
N LYS A 162 21.87 -7.04 9.07
CA LYS A 162 22.14 -7.19 7.64
C LYS A 162 21.80 -8.58 7.08
N ARG A 163 21.85 -9.60 7.93
CA ARG A 163 21.64 -11.00 7.54
C ARG A 163 20.21 -11.45 7.76
N THR A 164 19.55 -10.94 8.80
CA THR A 164 18.28 -11.48 9.29
C THR A 164 17.10 -10.52 9.11
N SER A 165 17.36 -9.29 8.71
CA SER A 165 16.34 -8.25 8.56
C SER A 165 16.19 -7.80 7.11
N VAL A 166 15.10 -7.09 6.81
CA VAL A 166 14.83 -6.52 5.49
C VAL A 166 15.37 -5.09 5.49
N SER A 167 16.32 -4.80 4.61
CA SER A 167 16.87 -3.45 4.51
C SER A 167 15.84 -2.48 3.91
N PHE A 168 15.87 -1.24 4.36
CA PHE A 168 15.04 -0.22 3.74
C PHE A 168 15.36 -0.01 2.25
N SER A 169 16.60 -0.20 1.87
CA SER A 169 17.00 -0.10 0.47
C SER A 169 16.25 -1.10 -0.42
N ASP A 170 16.01 -2.33 0.05
CA ASP A 170 15.26 -3.33 -0.69
C ASP A 170 13.80 -2.91 -0.84
N ILE A 171 13.17 -2.45 0.26
CA ILE A 171 11.80 -1.93 0.26
C ILE A 171 11.67 -0.72 -0.66
N LYS A 172 12.58 0.26 -0.52
CA LYS A 172 12.62 1.48 -1.33
C LYS A 172 12.75 1.16 -2.81
N ASN A 173 13.72 0.31 -3.18
CA ASN A 173 13.96 -0.04 -4.58
C ASN A 173 12.73 -0.72 -5.18
N THR A 174 12.08 -1.62 -4.44
CA THR A 174 10.83 -2.24 -4.87
C THR A 174 9.74 -1.21 -5.09
N VAL A 175 9.43 -0.40 -4.08
CA VAL A 175 8.31 0.56 -4.15
C VAL A 175 8.55 1.63 -5.22
N ALA A 176 9.80 2.09 -5.38
CA ALA A 176 10.19 3.06 -6.41
C ALA A 176 10.16 2.47 -7.84
N SER A 177 10.31 1.15 -7.99
CA SER A 177 10.29 0.47 -9.29
C SER A 177 8.90 0.04 -9.75
N LEU A 178 7.86 0.23 -8.92
CA LEU A 178 6.49 -0.13 -9.29
C LEU A 178 6.02 0.67 -10.50
N ALA A 179 5.54 -0.03 -11.50
CA ALA A 179 5.16 0.57 -12.78
C ALA A 179 3.91 1.45 -12.70
N GLY A 180 3.02 1.19 -11.72
CA GLY A 180 1.76 1.89 -11.49
C GLY A 180 1.85 2.99 -10.43
N LYS A 181 0.69 3.44 -9.96
CA LYS A 181 0.61 4.36 -8.81
C LYS A 181 0.97 3.61 -7.53
N ALA A 182 2.00 4.07 -6.83
CA ALA A 182 2.49 3.43 -5.62
C ALA A 182 2.14 4.23 -4.36
N LEU A 183 1.57 3.54 -3.35
CA LEU A 183 1.37 4.07 -2.00
C LEU A 183 2.06 3.16 -0.99
N PHE A 184 2.77 3.78 -0.06
CA PHE A 184 3.47 3.08 1.00
C PHE A 184 2.97 3.55 2.36
N PHE A 185 2.53 2.62 3.18
CA PHE A 185 2.02 2.84 4.53
C PHE A 185 2.97 2.18 5.52
N VAL A 186 3.47 2.95 6.47
CA VAL A 186 4.44 2.44 7.44
C VAL A 186 4.01 2.76 8.87
N ASP A 187 3.70 1.70 9.61
CA ASP A 187 3.31 1.71 11.02
C ASP A 187 4.37 0.95 11.85
N THR A 188 5.57 1.52 11.91
CA THR A 188 6.65 0.90 12.65
C THR A 188 6.92 1.62 13.96
N CYS A 189 6.87 0.86 15.05
CA CYS A 189 7.22 1.34 16.38
C CYS A 189 8.73 1.60 16.50
N HIS A 190 9.10 2.64 17.26
CA HIS A 190 10.48 2.85 17.67
C HIS A 190 10.89 1.79 18.69
N SER A 191 11.73 0.86 18.30
CA SER A 191 12.29 -0.15 19.21
C SER A 191 13.56 0.36 19.92
N GLY A 192 13.51 1.58 20.44
CA GLY A 192 14.64 2.20 21.11
C GLY A 192 15.24 1.41 22.30
N ASN A 193 14.51 0.42 22.83
CA ASN A 193 14.96 -0.45 23.92
C ASN A 193 15.41 -1.84 23.47
N VAL A 194 15.21 -2.23 22.22
CA VAL A 194 15.47 -3.60 21.74
C VAL A 194 16.96 -3.98 21.77
N MET A 195 17.83 -2.99 21.69
CA MET A 195 19.30 -3.22 21.64
C MET A 195 20.03 -2.87 22.91
N GLY A 196 19.35 -2.57 24.02
CA GLY A 196 19.99 -2.31 25.33
C GLY A 196 20.98 -1.14 25.36
N THR A 197 21.14 -0.42 24.28
CA THR A 197 22.06 0.71 24.15
C THR A 197 21.31 1.95 23.66
N ARG A 198 21.56 3.09 24.31
CA ARG A 198 21.08 4.43 23.96
C ARG A 198 21.54 4.93 22.55
N ARG A 199 21.81 4.05 21.61
CA ARG A 199 22.37 4.38 20.28
C ARG A 199 21.39 3.96 19.20
N GLY A 200 20.66 4.93 18.67
CA GLY A 200 19.88 4.78 17.46
C GLY A 200 18.43 5.23 17.66
N ILE A 201 18.22 6.51 17.58
CA ILE A 201 16.90 7.06 17.32
C ILE A 201 16.54 6.59 15.92
N THR A 202 15.51 5.77 15.79
CA THR A 202 15.05 5.31 14.47
C THR A 202 14.43 6.50 13.75
N ASP A 203 15.16 7.12 12.84
CA ASP A 203 14.65 8.25 12.07
C ASP A 203 14.05 7.77 10.75
N ILE A 204 12.74 7.55 10.77
CA ILE A 204 11.97 7.23 9.58
C ILE A 204 11.86 8.41 8.61
N THR A 205 12.15 9.62 9.06
CA THR A 205 12.06 10.84 8.26
C THR A 205 12.97 10.77 7.03
N ARG A 206 14.17 10.22 7.20
CA ARG A 206 15.08 10.01 6.08
C ARG A 206 14.49 9.03 5.05
N VAL A 207 13.89 7.95 5.53
CA VAL A 207 13.22 6.93 4.74
C VAL A 207 12.09 7.55 3.91
N VAL A 208 11.24 8.34 4.54
CA VAL A 208 10.12 9.05 3.91
C VAL A 208 10.64 10.02 2.84
N ASN A 209 11.63 10.83 3.17
CA ASN A 209 12.20 11.81 2.25
C ASN A 209 12.84 11.17 1.02
N GLU A 210 13.53 10.04 1.18
CA GLU A 210 14.14 9.31 0.07
C GLU A 210 13.10 8.68 -0.87
N LEU A 211 11.95 8.19 -0.33
CA LEU A 211 10.86 7.62 -1.15
C LEU A 211 10.06 8.69 -1.89
N THR A 212 9.96 9.86 -1.33
CA THR A 212 9.14 10.96 -1.87
C THR A 212 9.91 11.91 -2.77
N SER A 213 11.19 11.62 -3.03
CA SER A 213 11.92 12.37 -4.06
C SER A 213 11.13 12.33 -5.37
N ALA A 214 11.13 13.44 -6.11
CA ALA A 214 10.33 13.61 -7.34
C ALA A 214 10.54 12.48 -8.38
N GLU A 215 11.68 11.80 -8.32
CA GLU A 215 12.04 10.71 -9.22
C GLU A 215 11.30 9.40 -8.91
N ASN A 216 10.90 9.17 -7.66
CA ASN A 216 10.34 7.89 -7.23
C ASN A 216 8.80 7.81 -7.31
N GLY A 217 8.10 8.95 -7.35
CA GLY A 217 6.64 9.00 -7.58
C GLY A 217 5.78 8.24 -6.56
N VAL A 218 6.24 8.06 -5.32
CA VAL A 218 5.56 7.29 -4.27
C VAL A 218 4.89 8.21 -3.27
N VAL A 219 3.64 7.91 -2.90
CA VAL A 219 2.95 8.55 -1.78
C VAL A 219 3.23 7.74 -0.51
N VAL A 220 3.74 8.38 0.53
CA VAL A 220 4.09 7.73 1.79
C VAL A 220 3.22 8.25 2.92
N PHE A 221 2.58 7.34 3.63
CA PHE A 221 1.88 7.58 4.90
C PHE A 221 2.67 6.93 6.03
N ALA A 222 3.15 7.71 6.98
CA ALA A 222 3.89 7.22 8.14
C ALA A 222 3.12 7.48 9.43
N ALA A 223 3.09 6.49 10.31
CA ALA A 223 2.34 6.53 11.57
C ALA A 223 2.85 7.60 12.53
N SER A 224 4.14 7.94 12.46
CA SER A 224 4.75 8.92 13.36
C SER A 224 5.91 9.63 12.68
N THR A 225 6.29 10.79 13.21
CA THR A 225 7.46 11.57 12.79
C THR A 225 8.58 11.46 13.82
N GLY A 226 9.83 11.46 13.34
CA GLY A 226 11.02 11.57 14.19
C GLY A 226 11.04 10.51 15.30
N ASN A 227 11.06 10.93 16.55
CA ASN A 227 11.25 10.08 17.74
C ASN A 227 9.94 9.64 18.41
N GLN A 228 8.78 9.80 17.77
CA GLN A 228 7.51 9.41 18.37
C GLN A 228 7.27 7.91 18.23
N TYR A 229 6.58 7.35 19.22
CA TYR A 229 6.13 5.95 19.19
C TYR A 229 4.81 5.84 18.43
N SER A 230 4.66 4.78 17.66
CA SER A 230 3.32 4.34 17.24
C SER A 230 2.64 3.68 18.42
N LEU A 231 1.45 4.17 18.76
CA LEU A 231 0.70 3.74 19.95
C LEU A 231 -0.32 2.68 19.57
N GLU A 232 -0.41 1.65 20.40
CA GLU A 232 -1.40 0.58 20.35
C GLU A 232 -2.28 0.62 21.60
N ASP A 233 -3.57 0.31 21.48
CA ASP A 233 -4.47 0.20 22.62
C ASP A 233 -5.53 -0.89 22.38
N PRO A 234 -5.80 -1.79 23.34
CA PRO A 234 -6.87 -2.78 23.25
C PRO A 234 -8.25 -2.17 22.96
N ALA A 235 -8.51 -0.95 23.43
CA ALA A 235 -9.78 -0.27 23.16
C ALA A 235 -9.99 0.03 21.67
N TRP A 236 -8.93 0.20 20.89
CA TRP A 236 -8.99 0.38 19.44
C TRP A 236 -8.85 -0.93 18.68
N SER A 237 -8.28 -1.95 19.34
CA SER A 237 -7.93 -3.26 18.78
C SER A 237 -6.99 -3.16 17.58
N ASN A 238 -6.20 -2.10 17.48
CA ASN A 238 -5.23 -1.76 16.44
C ASN A 238 -4.18 -0.78 16.99
N GLY A 239 -3.15 -0.49 16.20
CA GLY A 239 -2.41 0.74 16.32
C GLY A 239 -3.27 1.95 15.96
N ALA A 240 -3.02 3.12 16.60
CA ALA A 240 -3.81 4.32 16.37
C ALA A 240 -3.83 4.76 14.91
N PHE A 241 -2.69 4.66 14.22
CA PHE A 241 -2.56 4.98 12.81
C PHE A 241 -3.40 4.03 11.94
N THR A 242 -3.27 2.72 12.13
CA THR A 242 -4.03 1.74 11.36
C THR A 242 -5.53 1.83 11.65
N LYS A 243 -5.92 2.10 12.89
CA LYS A 243 -7.33 2.38 13.23
C LYS A 243 -7.89 3.53 12.41
N ALA A 244 -7.20 4.67 12.38
CA ALA A 244 -7.61 5.84 11.61
C ALA A 244 -7.61 5.55 10.11
N LEU A 245 -6.59 4.85 9.60
CA LEU A 245 -6.46 4.47 8.20
C LEU A 245 -7.63 3.62 7.72
N VAL A 246 -7.97 2.56 8.46
CA VAL A 246 -9.09 1.65 8.14
C VAL A 246 -10.44 2.38 8.24
N GLU A 247 -10.66 3.18 9.27
CA GLU A 247 -11.86 4.01 9.40
C GLU A 247 -12.01 4.98 8.22
N GLY A 248 -10.93 5.62 7.81
CA GLY A 248 -10.90 6.54 6.67
C GLY A 248 -11.22 5.85 5.35
N ILE A 249 -10.57 4.72 5.05
CA ILE A 249 -10.82 3.90 3.84
C ILE A 249 -12.28 3.43 3.79
N ASN A 250 -12.87 3.05 4.93
CA ASN A 250 -14.26 2.60 5.02
C ASN A 250 -15.30 3.74 4.93
N GLY A 251 -14.86 4.98 4.68
CA GLY A 251 -15.76 6.08 4.33
C GLY A 251 -15.75 7.27 5.28
N LYS A 252 -15.16 7.18 6.48
CA LYS A 252 -15.14 8.32 7.42
C LYS A 252 -14.33 9.53 6.90
N ALA A 253 -13.40 9.31 5.97
CA ALA A 253 -12.64 10.37 5.32
C ALA A 253 -13.40 11.08 4.17
N ASP A 254 -14.64 10.70 3.86
CA ASP A 254 -15.44 11.37 2.81
C ASP A 254 -16.00 12.72 3.29
N TYR A 255 -15.15 13.71 3.43
CA TYR A 255 -15.56 15.08 3.83
C TYR A 255 -16.44 15.79 2.79
N THR A 256 -16.47 15.30 1.55
CA THR A 256 -17.26 15.93 0.49
C THR A 256 -18.66 15.35 0.34
N GLY A 257 -18.95 14.21 0.94
CA GLY A 257 -20.20 13.45 0.78
C GLY A 257 -20.40 12.89 -0.63
N LYS A 258 -19.35 12.89 -1.49
CA LYS A 258 -19.43 12.42 -2.88
C LYS A 258 -19.13 10.94 -3.05
N GLY A 259 -18.91 10.21 -1.96
CA GLY A 259 -18.64 8.78 -1.96
C GLY A 259 -17.22 8.42 -2.40
N LYS A 260 -16.30 9.37 -2.55
CA LYS A 260 -14.91 9.14 -2.96
C LYS A 260 -13.96 9.64 -1.87
N ILE A 261 -12.95 8.84 -1.56
CA ILE A 261 -11.89 9.18 -0.61
C ILE A 261 -10.59 9.32 -1.40
N SER A 262 -10.04 10.53 -1.44
CA SER A 262 -8.76 10.82 -2.08
C SER A 262 -7.59 10.73 -1.10
N ILE A 263 -6.36 10.80 -1.61
CA ILE A 263 -5.13 10.84 -0.79
C ILE A 263 -5.21 11.97 0.24
N ASN A 264 -5.55 13.20 -0.20
CA ASN A 264 -5.59 14.36 0.68
C ASN A 264 -6.70 14.25 1.74
N MET A 265 -7.85 13.68 1.39
CA MET A 265 -8.93 13.42 2.35
C MET A 265 -8.50 12.39 3.41
N LEU A 266 -7.85 11.32 2.97
CA LEU A 266 -7.35 10.31 3.88
C LEU A 266 -6.27 10.86 4.81
N ASP A 267 -5.34 11.65 4.29
CA ASP A 267 -4.29 12.34 5.07
C ASP A 267 -4.89 13.22 6.17
N LEU A 268 -5.84 14.07 5.82
CA LEU A 268 -6.52 14.94 6.79
C LEU A 268 -7.20 14.11 7.89
N TYR A 269 -7.97 13.09 7.49
CA TYR A 269 -8.68 12.23 8.45
C TYR A 269 -7.72 11.51 9.40
N ILE A 270 -6.66 10.89 8.87
CA ILE A 270 -5.66 10.19 9.69
C ILE A 270 -5.00 11.17 10.67
N SER A 271 -4.61 12.36 10.19
CA SER A 271 -3.96 13.38 11.04
C SER A 271 -4.84 13.80 12.22
N GLU A 272 -6.11 14.05 11.99
CA GLU A 272 -7.06 14.43 13.04
C GLU A 272 -7.38 13.27 13.98
N ARG A 273 -7.69 12.09 13.39
CA ARG A 273 -8.14 10.93 14.16
C ARG A 273 -7.05 10.33 15.04
N VAL A 274 -5.81 10.27 14.57
CA VAL A 274 -4.68 9.80 15.38
C VAL A 274 -4.42 10.75 16.55
N LYS A 275 -4.47 12.06 16.33
CA LYS A 275 -4.34 13.04 17.44
C LYS A 275 -5.44 12.87 18.47
N GLU A 276 -6.67 12.63 18.04
CA GLU A 276 -7.79 12.37 18.93
C GLU A 276 -7.56 11.10 19.77
N LEU A 277 -7.28 9.96 19.12
CA LEU A 277 -7.05 8.67 19.76
C LEU A 277 -5.89 8.72 20.76
N THR A 278 -4.82 9.40 20.40
CA THR A 278 -3.58 9.43 21.20
C THR A 278 -3.43 10.64 22.09
N GLN A 279 -4.45 11.51 22.16
CA GLN A 279 -4.40 12.78 22.90
C GLN A 279 -3.18 13.64 22.49
N GLY A 280 -2.87 13.66 21.20
CA GLY A 280 -1.77 14.42 20.64
C GLY A 280 -0.38 13.82 20.83
N LYS A 281 -0.26 12.61 21.39
CA LYS A 281 1.05 11.96 21.63
C LYS A 281 1.69 11.39 20.36
N GLN A 282 0.88 11.13 19.31
CA GLN A 282 1.34 10.64 18.02
C GLN A 282 0.89 11.58 16.91
N THR A 283 1.82 11.88 16.00
CA THR A 283 1.55 12.76 14.85
C THR A 283 1.94 11.99 13.59
N PRO A 284 0.97 11.49 12.82
CA PRO A 284 1.23 10.89 11.52
C PRO A 284 1.68 11.93 10.51
N THR A 285 2.34 11.49 9.46
CA THR A 285 2.74 12.36 8.36
C THR A 285 2.45 11.68 7.03
N THR A 286 2.02 12.48 6.06
CA THR A 286 1.88 12.05 4.68
C THR A 286 2.78 12.91 3.81
N THR A 287 3.56 12.26 2.96
CA THR A 287 4.38 12.97 1.98
C THR A 287 4.00 12.49 0.58
N LYS A 288 3.63 13.45 -0.26
CA LYS A 288 3.20 13.24 -1.64
C LYS A 288 4.07 14.09 -2.57
N PRO A 289 4.74 13.49 -3.58
CA PRO A 289 5.44 14.26 -4.60
C PRO A 289 4.49 15.26 -5.28
N GLN A 290 4.99 16.46 -5.58
CA GLN A 290 4.18 17.49 -6.25
C GLN A 290 3.70 17.07 -7.65
N THR A 291 4.43 16.16 -8.27
CA THR A 291 4.10 15.59 -9.59
C THR A 291 2.91 14.65 -9.56
N ILE A 292 2.53 14.14 -8.39
CA ILE A 292 1.38 13.23 -8.26
C ILE A 292 0.12 14.05 -7.94
N PRO A 293 -0.89 14.06 -8.81
CA PRO A 293 -2.17 14.71 -8.53
C PRO A 293 -2.87 13.98 -7.37
N ASP A 294 -3.82 14.66 -6.74
CA ASP A 294 -4.74 14.00 -5.81
C ASP A 294 -5.69 13.09 -6.59
N PHE A 295 -5.81 11.83 -6.18
CA PHE A 295 -6.69 10.87 -6.84
C PHE A 295 -7.42 10.01 -5.80
N PRO A 296 -8.61 9.46 -6.16
CA PRO A 296 -9.36 8.59 -5.27
C PRO A 296 -8.61 7.27 -5.05
N ILE A 297 -8.59 6.80 -3.81
CA ILE A 297 -7.97 5.54 -3.38
C ILE A 297 -8.97 4.58 -2.77
N ALA A 298 -10.16 5.07 -2.38
CA ALA A 298 -11.27 4.26 -1.91
C ALA A 298 -12.61 4.90 -2.26
N LEU A 299 -13.68 4.11 -2.21
CA LEU A 299 -15.05 4.59 -2.21
C LEU A 299 -15.68 4.33 -0.85
N ARG A 300 -16.53 5.24 -0.42
CA ARG A 300 -17.39 5.05 0.75
C ARG A 300 -18.29 3.84 0.49
N GLN A 301 -18.31 2.94 1.47
CA GLN A 301 -19.17 1.76 1.48
C GLN A 301 -20.49 2.05 2.16
#